data_0ffa30e95f04adf2c762cd6d9edca12d
#
_entry.id   0ffa30e95f04adf2c762cd6d9edca12d
#
_cell.length_a   1.000
_cell.length_b   1.000
_cell.length_c   1.000
_cell.angle_alpha   90.00
_cell.angle_beta   90.00
_cell.angle_gamma   90.00
#
_symmetry.space_group_name_H-M   'P 1'
#
loop_
_entity.id
_entity.type
_entity.pdbx_description
1 polymer ?
#
loop_
_entity_poly.entity_id
_entity_poly.type
_entity_poly.pdbx_seq_one_letter_code
_entity_poly.pdbx_strand_id
1 'polypeptide(L)'
;MDGRDATDLELLRAHVTGDRNAFAELFHRHRDRLWAVALRTLGDREDAADALQDALLSAHRAAARFRGDSAVTTWLHRIVVNACLDRIRRRQAHPTVPLPDGNRAEDGPGIGGSEPAAPAADHDTVLVVREALAALPLEQRAALVLVDVQGYSVAEVARILGVAEGTVKSRCARGRARLAVLLGHLRPVVATPSTRPDPSSPITGVPGVTPGNPGPVEGVGSGSGRYRRDANQEET
;
A
#
# COMPACT_ATOMS: atom_id res chain seq x y z
N MET A 1 -19.47 21.63 -24.47
CA MET A 1 -18.57 20.48 -24.51
C MET A 1 -18.98 19.60 -23.34
N ASP A 2 -19.56 18.41 -23.59
CA ASP A 2 -20.02 17.55 -22.50
C ASP A 2 -18.81 17.11 -21.69
N GLY A 3 -18.75 17.48 -20.41
CA GLY A 3 -17.62 17.22 -19.52
C GLY A 3 -17.26 15.74 -19.31
N ARG A 4 -18.08 14.81 -19.84
CA ARG A 4 -17.87 13.37 -19.72
C ARG A 4 -16.68 12.83 -20.51
N ASP A 5 -16.31 13.48 -21.62
CA ASP A 5 -15.23 13.05 -22.51
C ASP A 5 -13.91 13.76 -22.23
N ALA A 6 -13.90 14.83 -21.42
CA ALA A 6 -12.68 15.55 -21.09
C ALA A 6 -11.77 14.73 -20.16
N THR A 7 -10.47 14.73 -20.43
CA THR A 7 -9.48 14.10 -19.56
C THR A 7 -9.32 14.88 -18.25
N ASP A 8 -8.81 14.23 -17.21
CA ASP A 8 -8.56 14.87 -15.90
C ASP A 8 -7.64 16.10 -16.04
N LEU A 9 -6.69 16.04 -16.96
CA LEU A 9 -5.78 17.15 -17.22
C LEU A 9 -6.49 18.32 -17.88
N GLU A 10 -7.40 18.06 -18.82
CA GLU A 10 -8.23 19.08 -19.46
C GLU A 10 -9.17 19.73 -18.46
N LEU A 11 -9.81 18.96 -17.59
CA LEU A 11 -10.63 19.49 -16.50
C LEU A 11 -9.82 20.37 -15.55
N LEU A 12 -8.62 19.95 -15.18
CA LEU A 12 -7.77 20.73 -14.30
C LEU A 12 -7.34 22.06 -14.97
N ARG A 13 -7.02 22.04 -16.26
CA ARG A 13 -6.70 23.23 -17.06
C ARG A 13 -7.90 24.16 -17.22
N ALA A 14 -9.08 23.61 -17.53
CA ALA A 14 -10.33 24.37 -17.63
C ALA A 14 -10.64 25.09 -16.30
N HIS A 15 -10.45 24.41 -15.16
CA HIS A 15 -10.58 25.03 -13.86
C HIS A 15 -9.63 26.22 -13.68
N VAL A 16 -8.36 26.07 -14.04
CA VAL A 16 -7.34 27.14 -13.94
C VAL A 16 -7.70 28.34 -14.85
N THR A 17 -8.35 28.09 -15.98
CA THR A 17 -8.82 29.15 -16.90
C THR A 17 -10.18 29.75 -16.51
N GLY A 18 -10.79 29.32 -15.39
CA GLY A 18 -11.98 29.94 -14.81
C GLY A 18 -13.28 29.14 -14.95
N ASP A 19 -13.25 27.93 -15.51
CA ASP A 19 -14.44 27.06 -15.51
C ASP A 19 -14.71 26.55 -14.08
N ARG A 20 -15.80 27.05 -13.50
CA ARG A 20 -16.20 26.72 -12.11
C ARG A 20 -16.67 25.28 -11.96
N ASN A 21 -17.13 24.62 -13.03
CA ASN A 21 -17.67 23.27 -13.00
C ASN A 21 -16.59 22.21 -13.19
N ALA A 22 -15.48 22.57 -13.86
CA ALA A 22 -14.45 21.61 -14.21
C ALA A 22 -13.80 20.93 -12.99
N PHE A 23 -13.57 21.68 -11.91
CA PHE A 23 -13.02 21.09 -10.68
C PHE A 23 -14.03 20.20 -9.95
N ALA A 24 -15.32 20.57 -9.98
CA ALA A 24 -16.37 19.75 -9.39
C ALA A 24 -16.51 18.42 -10.13
N GLU A 25 -16.43 18.43 -11.46
CA GLU A 25 -16.45 17.21 -12.28
C GLU A 25 -15.22 16.33 -12.01
N LEU A 26 -14.01 16.93 -11.97
CA LEU A 26 -12.78 16.22 -11.61
C LEU A 26 -12.90 15.54 -10.24
N PHE A 27 -13.41 16.27 -9.26
CA PHE A 27 -13.65 15.72 -7.92
C PHE A 27 -14.67 14.59 -7.95
N HIS A 28 -15.79 14.76 -8.64
CA HIS A 28 -16.84 13.76 -8.72
C HIS A 28 -16.33 12.42 -9.28
N ARG A 29 -15.43 12.45 -10.25
CA ARG A 29 -14.81 11.25 -10.83
C ARG A 29 -13.92 10.49 -9.84
N HIS A 30 -13.27 11.20 -8.94
CA HIS A 30 -12.25 10.63 -8.06
C HIS A 30 -12.69 10.51 -6.60
N ARG A 31 -13.84 11.11 -6.21
CA ARG A 31 -14.26 11.24 -4.80
C ARG A 31 -14.26 9.92 -4.03
N ASP A 32 -14.80 8.86 -4.62
CA ASP A 32 -14.96 7.56 -3.94
C ASP A 32 -13.59 6.91 -3.69
N ARG A 33 -12.68 7.05 -4.67
CA ARG A 33 -11.30 6.57 -4.54
C ARG A 33 -10.52 7.38 -3.52
N LEU A 34 -10.64 8.71 -3.55
CA LEU A 34 -9.97 9.61 -2.60
C LEU A 34 -10.51 9.40 -1.18
N TRP A 35 -11.82 9.22 -1.04
CA TRP A 35 -12.47 8.86 0.22
C TRP A 35 -11.95 7.55 0.78
N ALA A 36 -11.90 6.50 -0.05
CA ALA A 36 -11.40 5.21 0.36
C ALA A 36 -9.92 5.27 0.82
N VAL A 37 -9.07 6.10 0.18
CA VAL A 37 -7.70 6.33 0.62
C VAL A 37 -7.66 7.03 1.97
N ALA A 38 -8.43 8.10 2.15
CA ALA A 38 -8.49 8.85 3.41
C ALA A 38 -8.96 7.94 4.56
N LEU A 39 -10.08 7.24 4.36
CA LEU A 39 -10.66 6.34 5.36
C LEU A 39 -9.72 5.20 5.75
N ARG A 40 -9.07 4.55 4.78
CA ARG A 40 -8.09 3.47 5.06
C ARG A 40 -6.83 3.99 5.73
N THR A 41 -6.46 5.26 5.46
CA THR A 41 -5.27 5.87 6.06
C THR A 41 -5.54 6.33 7.50
N LEU A 42 -6.70 6.90 7.78
CA LEU A 42 -7.04 7.45 9.09
C LEU A 42 -7.74 6.43 10.00
N GLY A 43 -8.58 5.55 9.42
CA GLY A 43 -9.36 4.56 10.16
C GLY A 43 -10.65 5.13 10.76
N ASP A 44 -10.72 6.42 10.98
CA ASP A 44 -11.87 7.15 11.49
C ASP A 44 -12.59 7.92 10.38
N ARG A 45 -13.93 7.91 10.41
CA ARG A 45 -14.78 8.44 9.34
C ARG A 45 -14.82 9.98 9.37
N GLU A 46 -14.88 10.56 10.54
CA GLU A 46 -14.92 12.01 10.74
C GLU A 46 -13.58 12.63 10.37
N ASP A 47 -12.48 12.05 10.88
CA ASP A 47 -11.13 12.47 10.52
C ASP A 47 -10.88 12.34 8.99
N ALA A 48 -11.42 11.30 8.36
CA ALA A 48 -11.29 11.11 6.92
C ALA A 48 -12.06 12.17 6.12
N ALA A 49 -13.27 12.54 6.57
CA ALA A 49 -14.08 13.57 5.92
C ALA A 49 -13.37 14.94 5.99
N ASP A 50 -12.88 15.30 7.16
CA ASP A 50 -12.17 16.57 7.37
C ASP A 50 -10.85 16.62 6.57
N ALA A 51 -10.06 15.53 6.59
CA ALA A 51 -8.83 15.47 5.82
C ALA A 51 -9.09 15.55 4.30
N LEU A 52 -10.16 14.92 3.83
CA LEU A 52 -10.56 15.01 2.42
C LEU A 52 -10.98 16.43 2.06
N GLN A 53 -11.75 17.10 2.90
CA GLN A 53 -12.14 18.49 2.69
C GLN A 53 -10.92 19.41 2.63
N ASP A 54 -10.00 19.31 3.60
CA ASP A 54 -8.72 20.05 3.61
C ASP A 54 -7.90 19.79 2.35
N ALA A 55 -7.84 18.52 1.90
CA ALA A 55 -7.15 18.11 0.70
C ALA A 55 -7.75 18.76 -0.55
N LEU A 56 -9.08 18.78 -0.67
CA LEU A 56 -9.77 19.38 -1.83
C LEU A 56 -9.57 20.88 -1.90
N LEU A 57 -9.65 21.58 -0.77
CA LEU A 57 -9.34 23.01 -0.70
C LEU A 57 -7.88 23.28 -1.12
N SER A 58 -6.96 22.41 -0.69
CA SER A 58 -5.55 22.50 -1.07
C SER A 58 -5.34 22.22 -2.56
N ALA A 59 -6.02 21.21 -3.12
CA ALA A 59 -5.98 20.88 -4.53
C ALA A 59 -6.52 22.03 -5.40
N HIS A 60 -7.67 22.58 -5.02
CA HIS A 60 -8.28 23.72 -5.71
C HIS A 60 -7.32 24.91 -5.78
N ARG A 61 -6.66 25.26 -4.67
CA ARG A 61 -5.69 26.36 -4.61
C ARG A 61 -4.38 26.07 -5.36
N ALA A 62 -3.97 24.79 -5.40
CA ALA A 62 -2.72 24.37 -6.01
C ALA A 62 -2.85 24.01 -7.50
N ALA A 63 -4.06 23.98 -8.05
CA ALA A 63 -4.33 23.59 -9.43
C ALA A 63 -3.47 24.35 -10.48
N ALA A 64 -3.34 25.68 -10.31
CA ALA A 64 -2.53 26.52 -11.20
C ALA A 64 -1.01 26.19 -11.14
N ARG A 65 -0.55 25.51 -10.09
CA ARG A 65 0.87 25.12 -9.91
C ARG A 65 1.15 23.68 -10.38
N PHE A 66 0.15 22.97 -10.85
CA PHE A 66 0.32 21.62 -11.37
C PHE A 66 1.11 21.64 -12.68
N ARG A 67 2.28 20.98 -12.68
CA ARG A 67 3.23 20.99 -13.81
C ARG A 67 3.02 19.88 -14.83
N GLY A 68 2.20 18.87 -14.51
CA GLY A 68 2.01 17.69 -15.37
C GLY A 68 3.09 16.63 -15.22
N ASP A 69 3.96 16.72 -14.21
CA ASP A 69 5.05 15.75 -13.96
C ASP A 69 4.52 14.36 -13.52
N SER A 70 3.24 14.24 -13.25
CA SER A 70 2.55 13.02 -12.88
C SER A 70 1.10 13.04 -13.39
N ALA A 71 0.41 11.89 -13.34
CA ALA A 71 -1.02 11.87 -13.56
C ALA A 71 -1.74 12.74 -12.51
N VAL A 72 -2.87 13.38 -12.90
CA VAL A 72 -3.69 14.20 -11.99
C VAL A 72 -4.17 13.36 -10.80
N THR A 73 -4.53 12.11 -11.02
CA THR A 73 -4.91 11.16 -9.96
C THR A 73 -3.80 10.96 -8.93
N THR A 74 -2.56 10.78 -9.37
CA THR A 74 -1.39 10.64 -8.48
C THR A 74 -1.17 11.90 -7.65
N TRP A 75 -1.32 13.06 -8.28
CA TRP A 75 -1.23 14.35 -7.61
C TRP A 75 -2.34 14.55 -6.56
N LEU A 76 -3.59 14.19 -6.88
CA LEU A 76 -4.71 14.22 -5.92
C LEU A 76 -4.45 13.28 -4.73
N HIS A 77 -4.01 12.04 -4.97
CA HIS A 77 -3.67 11.11 -3.90
C HIS A 77 -2.55 11.65 -2.99
N ARG A 78 -1.53 12.29 -3.58
CA ARG A 78 -0.47 12.95 -2.80
C ARG A 78 -1.05 13.99 -1.84
N ILE A 79 -1.95 14.84 -2.32
CA ILE A 79 -2.57 15.88 -1.49
C ILE A 79 -3.40 15.27 -0.38
N VAL A 80 -4.24 14.26 -0.68
CA VAL A 80 -5.08 13.58 0.32
C VAL A 80 -4.24 12.88 1.39
N VAL A 81 -3.22 12.11 0.99
CA VAL A 81 -2.38 11.42 1.97
C VAL A 81 -1.62 12.41 2.85
N ASN A 82 -1.11 13.50 2.28
CA ASN A 82 -0.44 14.53 3.08
C ASN A 82 -1.41 15.19 4.07
N ALA A 83 -2.65 15.49 3.68
CA ALA A 83 -3.67 16.00 4.58
C ALA A 83 -3.97 15.02 5.73
N CYS A 84 -4.05 13.72 5.43
CA CYS A 84 -4.21 12.68 6.45
C CYS A 84 -3.02 12.64 7.43
N LEU A 85 -1.79 12.67 6.90
CA LEU A 85 -0.57 12.69 7.73
C LEU A 85 -0.51 13.93 8.62
N ASP A 86 -0.84 15.09 8.09
CA ASP A 86 -0.83 16.35 8.84
C ASP A 86 -1.92 16.41 9.91
N ARG A 87 -3.10 15.81 9.64
CA ARG A 87 -4.16 15.72 10.63
C ARG A 87 -3.74 14.91 11.86
N ILE A 88 -3.14 13.74 11.65
CA ILE A 88 -2.65 12.91 12.76
C ILE A 88 -1.50 13.60 13.50
N ARG A 89 -0.56 14.24 12.80
CA ARG A 89 0.51 15.01 13.44
C ARG A 89 -0.05 16.10 14.33
N ARG A 90 -1.09 16.83 13.86
CA ARG A 90 -1.78 17.85 14.66
C ARG A 90 -2.45 17.24 15.90
N ARG A 91 -3.14 16.10 15.78
CA ARG A 91 -3.72 15.39 16.94
C ARG A 91 -2.68 14.95 17.96
N GLN A 92 -1.53 14.47 17.49
CA GLN A 92 -0.43 14.06 18.37
C GLN A 92 0.25 15.26 19.07
N ALA A 93 0.36 16.40 18.37
CA ALA A 93 0.93 17.62 18.93
C ALA A 93 -0.01 18.32 19.93
N HIS A 94 -1.33 18.16 19.76
CA HIS A 94 -2.35 18.73 20.62
C HIS A 94 -3.33 17.61 21.03
N PRO A 95 -2.96 16.76 22.01
CA PRO A 95 -3.88 15.78 22.53
C PRO A 95 -5.04 16.54 23.23
N THR A 96 -6.15 16.68 22.50
CA THR A 96 -7.41 17.15 23.09
C THR A 96 -7.87 16.05 24.03
N VAL A 97 -7.98 16.35 25.32
CA VAL A 97 -8.66 15.47 26.27
C VAL A 97 -10.09 15.36 25.78
N PRO A 98 -10.60 14.17 25.41
CA PRO A 98 -11.99 14.04 25.05
C PRO A 98 -12.82 14.48 26.24
N LEU A 99 -13.69 15.48 26.07
CA LEU A 99 -14.79 15.65 26.99
C LEU A 99 -15.56 14.31 26.99
N PRO A 100 -16.00 13.81 28.15
CA PRO A 100 -16.82 12.61 28.20
C PRO A 100 -18.08 12.89 27.40
N ASP A 101 -18.11 12.34 26.20
CA ASP A 101 -19.25 12.44 25.29
C ASP A 101 -20.42 11.68 25.88
N GLY A 102 -21.41 12.47 26.36
CA GLY A 102 -22.75 11.98 26.48
C GLY A 102 -23.25 11.60 25.08
N ASN A 103 -23.55 10.33 24.89
CA ASN A 103 -24.37 9.78 23.82
C ASN A 103 -24.02 10.30 22.39
N ARG A 104 -23.04 9.68 21.71
CA ARG A 104 -22.99 9.75 20.25
C ARG A 104 -24.15 8.93 19.70
N ALA A 105 -25.23 9.63 19.34
CA ALA A 105 -26.25 9.07 18.47
C ALA A 105 -25.58 8.78 17.13
N GLU A 106 -25.53 7.50 16.78
CA GLU A 106 -25.37 7.04 15.40
C GLU A 106 -26.60 7.56 14.66
N ASP A 107 -26.42 8.50 13.73
CA ASP A 107 -27.29 8.77 12.59
C ASP A 107 -27.27 10.26 12.21
N GLY A 108 -26.39 10.59 11.30
CA GLY A 108 -26.56 11.72 10.40
C GLY A 108 -26.35 11.21 8.97
N PRO A 109 -27.15 11.64 7.98
CA PRO A 109 -26.91 11.29 6.58
C PRO A 109 -25.61 12.01 6.15
N GLY A 110 -24.47 11.35 6.43
CA GLY A 110 -23.18 11.79 5.94
C GLY A 110 -23.20 11.79 4.41
N ILE A 111 -22.55 12.76 3.82
CA ILE A 111 -22.15 12.76 2.41
C ILE A 111 -21.21 11.55 2.23
N GLY A 112 -21.78 10.37 2.34
CA GLY A 112 -21.14 9.10 2.13
C GLY A 112 -21.34 8.76 0.65
N GLY A 113 -20.29 8.93 -0.14
CA GLY A 113 -20.23 8.22 -1.39
C GLY A 113 -20.51 6.75 -1.11
N SER A 114 -21.47 6.18 -1.83
CA SER A 114 -21.75 4.76 -1.78
C SER A 114 -20.44 4.04 -2.02
N GLU A 115 -19.97 3.29 -1.05
CA GLU A 115 -18.85 2.38 -1.27
C GLU A 115 -19.29 1.48 -2.42
N PRO A 116 -18.52 1.38 -3.54
CA PRO A 116 -18.92 0.50 -4.63
C PRO A 116 -19.16 -0.86 -4.01
N ALA A 117 -20.34 -1.45 -4.25
CA ALA A 117 -20.73 -2.74 -3.71
C ALA A 117 -19.70 -3.77 -4.16
N ALA A 118 -18.71 -4.02 -3.31
CA ALA A 118 -17.85 -5.17 -3.43
C ALA A 118 -18.75 -6.41 -3.30
N PRO A 119 -18.50 -7.48 -4.07
CA PRO A 119 -19.22 -8.75 -3.91
C PRO A 119 -19.13 -9.12 -2.42
N ALA A 120 -20.26 -9.53 -1.83
CA ALA A 120 -20.50 -9.74 -0.41
C ALA A 120 -19.27 -10.34 0.33
N ALA A 121 -18.28 -9.53 0.58
CA ALA A 121 -17.24 -9.82 1.54
C ALA A 121 -17.95 -9.80 2.90
N ASP A 122 -17.74 -10.87 3.67
CA ASP A 122 -18.25 -10.99 5.01
C ASP A 122 -17.98 -9.68 5.76
N HIS A 123 -19.06 -9.01 6.20
CA HIS A 123 -18.99 -7.68 6.81
C HIS A 123 -18.00 -7.67 7.99
N ASP A 124 -17.91 -8.80 8.69
CA ASP A 124 -17.00 -9.00 9.80
C ASP A 124 -15.54 -9.01 9.34
N THR A 125 -15.24 -9.64 8.21
CA THR A 125 -13.89 -9.62 7.62
C THR A 125 -13.44 -8.21 7.25
N VAL A 126 -14.32 -7.39 6.69
CA VAL A 126 -14.01 -5.99 6.34
C VAL A 126 -13.70 -5.17 7.60
N LEU A 127 -14.48 -5.36 8.67
CA LEU A 127 -14.24 -4.67 9.95
C LEU A 127 -12.90 -5.08 10.55
N VAL A 128 -12.61 -6.37 10.62
CA VAL A 128 -11.34 -6.89 11.16
C VAL A 128 -10.13 -6.38 10.38
N VAL A 129 -10.19 -6.36 9.05
CA VAL A 129 -9.11 -5.79 8.22
C VAL A 129 -8.94 -4.29 8.46
N ARG A 130 -10.03 -3.56 8.64
CA ARG A 130 -10.01 -2.12 8.94
C ARG A 130 -9.37 -1.84 10.29
N GLU A 131 -9.71 -2.60 11.32
CA GLU A 131 -9.12 -2.52 12.66
C GLU A 131 -7.63 -2.88 12.63
N ALA A 132 -7.26 -3.95 11.94
CA ALA A 132 -5.86 -4.34 11.79
C ALA A 132 -5.02 -3.26 11.09
N LEU A 133 -5.57 -2.62 10.06
CA LEU A 133 -4.93 -1.47 9.41
C LEU A 133 -4.83 -0.28 10.38
N ALA A 134 -5.88 -0.01 11.17
CA ALA A 134 -5.89 1.08 12.15
C ALA A 134 -4.84 0.89 13.26
N ALA A 135 -4.49 -0.35 13.59
CA ALA A 135 -3.45 -0.68 14.57
C ALA A 135 -2.00 -0.49 14.04
N LEU A 136 -1.82 -0.27 12.74
CA LEU A 136 -0.49 0.00 12.18
C LEU A 136 -0.04 1.44 12.48
N PRO A 137 1.28 1.68 12.64
CA PRO A 137 1.83 3.02 12.56
C PRO A 137 1.44 3.69 11.25
N LEU A 138 1.09 4.97 11.32
CA LEU A 138 0.53 5.73 10.21
C LEU A 138 1.34 5.64 8.92
N GLU A 139 2.67 5.80 9.01
CA GLU A 139 3.51 5.77 7.81
C GLU A 139 3.58 4.38 7.16
N GLN A 140 3.44 3.31 7.95
CA GLN A 140 3.37 1.94 7.42
C GLN A 140 2.02 1.71 6.75
N ARG A 141 0.93 2.17 7.37
CA ARG A 141 -0.43 2.11 6.84
C ARG A 141 -0.54 2.88 5.52
N ALA A 142 -0.10 4.14 5.48
CA ALA A 142 -0.12 4.96 4.28
C ALA A 142 0.66 4.31 3.12
N ALA A 143 1.86 3.77 3.40
CA ALA A 143 2.64 3.07 2.38
C ALA A 143 1.91 1.83 1.84
N LEU A 144 1.31 1.01 2.71
CA LEU A 144 0.55 -0.18 2.32
C LEU A 144 -0.71 0.17 1.53
N VAL A 145 -1.47 1.18 1.96
CA VAL A 145 -2.67 1.62 1.24
C VAL A 145 -2.32 2.07 -0.18
N LEU A 146 -1.23 2.79 -0.35
CA LEU A 146 -0.82 3.24 -1.68
C LEU A 146 -0.26 2.11 -2.55
N VAL A 147 0.60 1.24 -2.01
CA VAL A 147 1.22 0.14 -2.78
C VAL A 147 0.24 -1.00 -3.00
N ASP A 148 -0.35 -1.54 -1.92
CA ASP A 148 -1.07 -2.82 -1.96
C ASP A 148 -2.56 -2.64 -2.33
N VAL A 149 -3.16 -1.49 -2.01
CA VAL A 149 -4.58 -1.24 -2.29
C VAL A 149 -4.77 -0.39 -3.55
N GLN A 150 -3.97 0.67 -3.73
CA GLN A 150 -4.08 1.53 -4.89
C GLN A 150 -3.22 1.09 -6.08
N GLY A 151 -2.29 0.13 -5.88
CA GLY A 151 -1.47 -0.44 -6.93
C GLY A 151 -0.35 0.47 -7.44
N TYR A 152 0.03 1.50 -6.70
CA TYR A 152 1.15 2.35 -7.07
C TYR A 152 2.48 1.63 -6.95
N SER A 153 3.38 1.89 -7.88
CA SER A 153 4.76 1.44 -7.78
C SER A 153 5.47 2.08 -6.58
N VAL A 154 6.49 1.40 -6.05
CA VAL A 154 7.30 1.93 -4.93
C VAL A 154 7.89 3.30 -5.26
N ALA A 155 8.31 3.52 -6.51
CA ALA A 155 8.84 4.81 -6.96
C ALA A 155 7.79 5.93 -6.93
N GLU A 156 6.54 5.64 -7.32
CA GLU A 156 5.44 6.60 -7.24
C GLU A 156 5.09 6.90 -5.78
N VAL A 157 5.01 5.88 -4.93
CA VAL A 157 4.73 6.06 -3.50
C VAL A 157 5.84 6.86 -2.82
N ALA A 158 7.10 6.67 -3.19
CA ALA A 158 8.23 7.46 -2.71
C ALA A 158 8.05 8.95 -3.03
N ARG A 159 7.61 9.25 -4.26
CA ARG A 159 7.29 10.63 -4.67
C ARG A 159 6.05 11.19 -3.95
N ILE A 160 5.00 10.37 -3.77
CA ILE A 160 3.78 10.77 -3.06
C ILE A 160 4.09 11.13 -1.61
N LEU A 161 4.85 10.28 -0.91
CA LEU A 161 5.17 10.44 0.51
C LEU A 161 6.39 11.36 0.77
N GLY A 162 7.13 11.75 -0.25
CA GLY A 162 8.34 12.56 -0.14
C GLY A 162 9.47 11.86 0.62
N VAL A 163 9.63 10.55 0.42
CA VAL A 163 10.65 9.71 1.09
C VAL A 163 11.43 8.86 0.07
N ALA A 164 12.57 8.31 0.48
CA ALA A 164 13.33 7.41 -0.38
C ALA A 164 12.57 6.08 -0.62
N GLU A 165 12.77 5.45 -1.79
CA GLU A 165 12.17 4.15 -2.14
C GLU A 165 12.50 3.05 -1.11
N GLY A 166 13.73 3.03 -0.59
CA GLY A 166 14.13 2.11 0.48
C GLY A 166 13.28 2.26 1.75
N THR A 167 12.86 3.50 2.06
CA THR A 167 11.95 3.79 3.17
C THR A 167 10.56 3.23 2.91
N VAL A 168 10.02 3.37 1.68
CA VAL A 168 8.74 2.77 1.30
C VAL A 168 8.80 1.24 1.43
N LYS A 169 9.84 0.60 0.85
CA LYS A 169 10.04 -0.85 0.93
C LYS A 169 10.07 -1.35 2.38
N SER A 170 10.82 -0.67 3.26
CA SER A 170 10.93 -1.04 4.66
C SER A 170 9.63 -0.80 5.45
N ARG A 171 8.87 0.27 5.14
CA ARG A 171 7.55 0.52 5.73
C ARG A 171 6.55 -0.55 5.33
N CYS A 172 6.48 -0.91 4.04
CA CYS A 172 5.62 -1.98 3.54
C CYS A 172 5.97 -3.33 4.16
N ALA A 173 7.26 -3.70 4.20
CA ALA A 173 7.70 -4.97 4.80
C ALA A 173 7.30 -5.08 6.28
N ARG A 174 7.56 -4.04 7.07
CA ARG A 174 7.17 -4.01 8.49
C ARG A 174 5.66 -4.00 8.69
N GLY A 175 4.94 -3.25 7.86
CA GLY A 175 3.48 -3.19 7.91
C GLY A 175 2.85 -4.54 7.57
N ARG A 176 3.30 -5.24 6.52
CA ARG A 176 2.83 -6.58 6.16
C ARG A 176 3.13 -7.60 7.25
N ALA A 177 4.32 -7.55 7.86
CA ALA A 177 4.67 -8.44 8.97
C ALA A 177 3.71 -8.25 10.16
N ARG A 178 3.37 -7.01 10.52
CA ARG A 178 2.40 -6.74 11.58
C ARG A 178 0.97 -7.17 11.21
N LEU A 179 0.54 -6.91 9.98
CA LEU A 179 -0.77 -7.37 9.50
C LEU A 179 -0.87 -8.90 9.50
N ALA A 180 0.20 -9.60 9.13
CA ALA A 180 0.22 -11.07 9.17
C ALA A 180 0.01 -11.61 10.59
N VAL A 181 0.49 -10.93 11.61
CA VAL A 181 0.24 -11.30 13.02
C VAL A 181 -1.20 -10.97 13.41
N LEU A 182 -1.67 -9.75 13.11
CA LEU A 182 -3.01 -9.28 13.48
C LEU A 182 -4.13 -10.08 12.78
N LEU A 183 -3.91 -10.48 11.53
CA LEU A 183 -4.87 -11.21 10.70
C LEU A 183 -4.61 -12.72 10.65
N GLY A 184 -3.68 -13.24 11.46
CA GLY A 184 -3.29 -14.65 11.46
C GLY A 184 -4.46 -15.59 11.69
N HIS A 185 -5.46 -15.17 12.45
CA HIS A 185 -6.69 -15.92 12.72
C HIS A 185 -7.66 -16.01 11.52
N LEU A 186 -7.53 -15.10 10.53
CA LEU A 186 -8.34 -15.12 9.31
C LEU A 186 -7.73 -16.00 8.20
N ARG A 187 -6.53 -16.54 8.40
CA ARG A 187 -5.96 -17.48 7.43
C ARG A 187 -6.79 -18.76 7.46
N PRO A 188 -7.42 -19.18 6.34
CA PRO A 188 -8.00 -20.50 6.29
C PRO A 188 -6.88 -21.49 6.67
N VAL A 189 -7.15 -22.35 7.63
CA VAL A 189 -6.28 -23.49 7.91
C VAL A 189 -6.36 -24.35 6.66
N VAL A 190 -5.43 -24.14 5.73
CA VAL A 190 -5.20 -25.09 4.66
C VAL A 190 -4.71 -26.31 5.40
N ALA A 191 -5.64 -27.25 5.64
CA ALA A 191 -5.30 -28.56 6.12
C ALA A 191 -4.29 -29.12 5.12
N THR A 192 -3.02 -29.12 5.47
CA THR A 192 -2.03 -29.91 4.78
C THR A 192 -2.56 -31.32 4.83
N PRO A 193 -2.80 -31.98 3.67
CA PRO A 193 -3.15 -33.38 3.72
C PRO A 193 -1.97 -34.09 4.39
N SER A 194 -2.20 -34.53 5.62
CA SER A 194 -1.28 -35.42 6.33
C SER A 194 -1.28 -36.72 5.55
N THR A 195 -0.37 -36.81 4.59
CA THR A 195 -0.04 -38.08 3.98
C THR A 195 0.72 -38.86 5.03
N ARG A 196 -0.05 -39.46 5.93
CA ARG A 196 0.45 -40.54 6.78
C ARG A 196 0.75 -41.67 5.81
N PRO A 197 2.00 -42.15 5.67
CA PRO A 197 2.24 -43.34 4.89
C PRO A 197 1.56 -44.50 5.60
N ASP A 198 0.65 -45.17 4.88
CA ASP A 198 -0.04 -46.39 5.31
C ASP A 198 1.02 -47.48 5.49
N PRO A 199 1.16 -48.06 6.71
CA PRO A 199 2.16 -49.10 6.96
C PRO A 199 1.78 -50.47 6.40
N SER A 200 0.79 -50.55 5.50
CA SER A 200 0.20 -51.82 5.04
C SER A 200 0.42 -52.13 3.56
N SER A 201 1.48 -51.66 2.93
CA SER A 201 1.79 -52.11 1.57
C SER A 201 2.85 -53.22 1.61
N PRO A 202 2.56 -54.43 1.11
CA PRO A 202 3.50 -55.54 1.14
C PRO A 202 4.64 -55.32 0.15
N ILE A 203 5.86 -55.52 0.65
CA ILE A 203 7.11 -55.58 -0.12
C ILE A 203 7.08 -56.79 -1.05
N THR A 204 6.99 -56.59 -2.35
CA THR A 204 7.16 -57.66 -3.30
C THR A 204 8.33 -57.31 -4.27
N GLY A 205 9.36 -58.13 -4.21
CA GLY A 205 10.21 -58.49 -5.34
C GLY A 205 11.47 -57.62 -5.56
N VAL A 206 12.59 -58.08 -4.96
CA VAL A 206 13.95 -57.85 -5.50
C VAL A 206 14.27 -59.00 -6.42
N PRO A 207 14.87 -58.78 -7.56
CA PRO A 207 15.95 -59.65 -8.06
C PRO A 207 17.26 -58.90 -8.18
N GLY A 208 18.29 -59.52 -7.60
CA GLY A 208 19.65 -58.99 -7.57
C GLY A 208 20.37 -58.96 -8.89
N VAL A 209 21.36 -58.12 -8.94
CA VAL A 209 22.56 -58.28 -9.79
C VAL A 209 23.78 -57.86 -8.99
N THR A 210 24.74 -58.76 -9.04
CA THR A 210 26.02 -58.85 -8.36
C THR A 210 27.10 -57.84 -8.91
N PRO A 211 28.23 -57.68 -8.21
CA PRO A 211 29.06 -56.47 -8.30
C PRO A 211 30.16 -56.51 -9.32
N GLY A 212 30.54 -55.34 -9.75
CA GLY A 212 31.75 -55.14 -10.54
C GLY A 212 32.53 -53.91 -10.11
N ASN A 213 33.58 -54.15 -9.32
CA ASN A 213 34.72 -53.22 -9.17
C ASN A 213 35.76 -53.62 -10.25
N PRO A 214 36.54 -52.77 -10.88
CA PRO A 214 37.74 -52.23 -10.25
C PRO A 214 38.26 -50.85 -10.71
N GLY A 215 39.00 -50.21 -9.81
CA GLY A 215 40.33 -49.69 -10.06
C GLY A 215 40.53 -48.21 -10.41
N PRO A 216 41.60 -47.63 -9.93
CA PRO A 216 41.82 -46.19 -9.84
C PRO A 216 42.71 -45.68 -10.99
N VAL A 217 42.62 -44.38 -11.30
CA VAL A 217 43.70 -43.64 -11.97
C VAL A 217 43.92 -42.27 -11.36
N GLU A 218 45.16 -42.08 -11.04
CA GLU A 218 45.83 -40.88 -10.55
C GLU A 218 45.86 -39.75 -11.60
N GLY A 219 46.14 -38.53 -11.14
CA GLY A 219 46.66 -37.46 -11.99
C GLY A 219 46.28 -36.06 -11.49
N VAL A 220 46.93 -35.55 -10.49
CA VAL A 220 47.90 -34.43 -10.46
C VAL A 220 47.54 -33.21 -11.29
N GLY A 221 47.49 -32.04 -10.60
CA GLY A 221 47.48 -30.74 -11.26
C GLY A 221 47.30 -29.57 -10.32
N SER A 222 48.32 -29.21 -9.60
CA SER A 222 48.51 -27.95 -8.87
C SER A 222 48.44 -26.75 -9.80
N GLY A 223 47.79 -25.67 -9.38
CA GLY A 223 47.76 -24.40 -10.08
C GLY A 223 47.46 -23.24 -9.15
N SER A 224 48.47 -22.87 -8.36
CA SER A 224 48.56 -21.61 -7.61
C SER A 224 48.62 -20.43 -8.57
N GLY A 225 47.77 -19.42 -8.37
CA GLY A 225 47.85 -18.17 -9.12
C GLY A 225 47.37 -17.00 -8.26
N ARG A 226 48.30 -16.47 -7.46
CA ARG A 226 48.20 -15.14 -6.81
C ARG A 226 48.47 -14.07 -7.87
N TYR A 227 47.65 -13.07 -7.94
CA TYR A 227 47.98 -11.72 -8.43
C TYR A 227 47.33 -10.71 -7.50
N ARG A 228 48.10 -10.12 -6.73
CA ARG A 228 48.81 -8.85 -6.57
C ARG A 228 47.96 -7.62 -6.89
N ARG A 229 47.82 -6.81 -5.80
CA ARG A 229 47.58 -5.36 -5.77
C ARG A 229 48.53 -4.64 -6.71
N ASP A 230 48.06 -3.61 -7.33
CA ASP A 230 48.81 -2.39 -7.51
C ASP A 230 47.90 -1.14 -7.41
N ALA A 231 48.37 -0.27 -6.57
CA ALA A 231 47.95 1.10 -6.43
C ALA A 231 48.55 1.91 -7.58
N ASN A 232 47.84 2.89 -8.06
CA ASN A 232 48.55 4.10 -8.53
C ASN A 232 47.70 5.34 -8.28
N GLN A 233 48.38 6.23 -7.61
CA GLN A 233 48.20 7.62 -7.31
C GLN A 233 48.40 8.48 -8.59
N GLU A 234 47.93 9.71 -8.41
CA GLU A 234 48.46 11.01 -8.93
C GLU A 234 47.84 11.50 -10.25
N GLU A 235 47.30 12.67 -10.03
CA GLU A 235 47.57 14.06 -10.51
C GLU A 235 46.93 14.45 -11.84
N THR A 236 46.09 15.40 -11.87
CA THR A 236 46.22 16.89 -11.95
C THR A 236 44.84 17.51 -11.86
#